data_298f4f5ac293045eec2277c29f83ec50
#
_entry.id   298f4f5ac293045eec2277c29f83ec50
#
_cell.length_a   1.000
_cell.length_b   1.000
_cell.length_c   1.000
_cell.angle_alpha   90.00
_cell.angle_beta   90.00
_cell.angle_gamma   90.00
#
_symmetry.space_group_name_H-M   'P 1'
#
loop_
_entity.id
_entity.type
_entity.pdbx_description
1 polymer ?
#
loop_
_entity_poly.entity_id
_entity_poly.type
_entity_poly.pdbx_seq_one_letter_code
_entity_poly.pdbx_strand_id
1 'polypeptide(L)'
;MERIYNFSAGPAMLPLPVLEEASKGVLEIQNSGMSILEVSHRGKHYEAIHYDTIQRVLSVLSLSPEEFDVLFLGGGASLQFAMLPMNFLRAGQTADYINTGEWAVKAISEAKRFGTVNIAGTSEDRRYSYIPNELHLSPSARYVHITTNNTIEGTEWHTLPETNGVPLVADCSSDIFALERDYSRFHLFYAGAQKNAGPAGVTLVVARKEFLQQAADDVPTILSYKTHAKANSLYNTPPVFAIYVMNLVMKWIEAQGGLKTIEAHNRQKAALIYDALDAHPDVYDPTVTQKADRSLMNVTFRLKNPEWEAAFLEGAKARKMEGLKGHRSVGGFRASIYNAFPIEGCQALADYLHAFAANPTSKAS
;
A
#
# COMPACT_ATOMS: atom_id res chain seq x y z
N MET A 1 4.31 -24.69 -12.94
CA MET A 1 5.03 -23.53 -13.53
C MET A 1 5.89 -22.92 -12.44
N GLU A 2 7.18 -22.82 -12.65
CA GLU A 2 8.10 -22.17 -11.70
C GLU A 2 7.96 -20.66 -11.84
N ARG A 3 7.61 -19.95 -10.74
CA ARG A 3 7.46 -18.49 -10.74
C ARG A 3 8.82 -17.85 -10.43
N ILE A 4 9.11 -16.74 -11.11
CA ILE A 4 10.26 -15.88 -10.78
C ILE A 4 9.98 -15.11 -9.49
N TYR A 5 11.00 -14.65 -8.79
CA TYR A 5 10.90 -13.74 -7.66
C TYR A 5 10.74 -12.31 -8.18
N ASN A 6 9.50 -11.84 -8.21
CA ASN A 6 9.15 -10.50 -8.71
C ASN A 6 9.10 -9.50 -7.55
N PHE A 7 10.15 -8.71 -7.40
CA PHE A 7 10.29 -7.65 -6.39
C PHE A 7 9.66 -6.32 -6.80
N SER A 8 8.83 -6.28 -7.84
CA SER A 8 8.19 -5.06 -8.31
C SER A 8 7.30 -4.43 -7.25
N ALA A 9 7.34 -3.09 -7.16
CA ALA A 9 6.59 -2.34 -6.15
C ALA A 9 5.08 -2.22 -6.43
N GLY A 10 4.64 -2.60 -7.62
CA GLY A 10 3.24 -2.57 -8.02
C GLY A 10 3.06 -2.29 -9.53
N PRO A 11 2.21 -3.10 -10.22
CA PRO A 11 1.54 -4.29 -9.71
C PRO A 11 2.51 -5.32 -9.14
N ALA A 12 2.14 -5.88 -7.97
CA ALA A 12 2.98 -6.80 -7.22
C ALA A 12 2.52 -8.26 -7.37
N MET A 13 3.28 -9.18 -6.78
CA MET A 13 2.89 -10.59 -6.75
C MET A 13 1.55 -10.79 -6.03
N LEU A 14 0.71 -11.67 -6.56
CA LEU A 14 -0.47 -12.19 -5.90
C LEU A 14 -0.23 -13.63 -5.43
N PRO A 15 -0.93 -14.10 -4.37
CA PRO A 15 -0.84 -15.49 -3.94
C PRO A 15 -1.22 -16.44 -5.07
N LEU A 16 -0.45 -17.52 -5.27
CA LEU A 16 -0.73 -18.48 -6.33
C LEU A 16 -2.16 -19.07 -6.24
N PRO A 17 -2.66 -19.49 -5.05
CA PRO A 17 -4.03 -19.97 -4.94
C PRO A 17 -5.09 -18.96 -5.37
N VAL A 18 -4.84 -17.66 -5.14
CA VAL A 18 -5.73 -16.58 -5.60
C VAL A 18 -5.75 -16.49 -7.12
N LEU A 19 -4.59 -16.60 -7.78
CA LEU A 19 -4.50 -16.58 -9.24
C LEU A 19 -5.18 -17.81 -9.87
N GLU A 20 -5.00 -18.98 -9.27
CA GLU A 20 -5.62 -20.22 -9.73
C GLU A 20 -7.16 -20.14 -9.64
N GLU A 21 -7.68 -19.63 -8.53
CA GLU A 21 -9.13 -19.46 -8.36
C GLU A 21 -9.68 -18.35 -9.26
N ALA A 22 -8.96 -17.24 -9.40
CA ALA A 22 -9.33 -16.15 -10.30
C ALA A 22 -9.40 -16.63 -11.77
N SER A 23 -8.48 -17.50 -12.19
CA SER A 23 -8.49 -18.09 -13.54
C SER A 23 -9.74 -18.92 -13.83
N LYS A 24 -10.22 -19.67 -12.85
CA LYS A 24 -11.49 -20.40 -12.95
C LYS A 24 -12.68 -19.44 -13.10
N GLY A 25 -12.70 -18.38 -12.27
CA GLY A 25 -13.75 -17.35 -12.32
C GLY A 25 -13.79 -16.59 -13.63
N VAL A 26 -12.66 -16.47 -14.35
CA VAL A 26 -12.64 -15.91 -15.71
C VAL A 26 -13.40 -16.79 -16.71
N LEU A 27 -13.36 -18.11 -16.52
CA LEU A 27 -14.11 -19.04 -17.36
C LEU A 27 -15.56 -19.15 -16.90
N GLU A 28 -15.77 -19.37 -15.62
CA GLU A 28 -17.10 -19.51 -15.03
C GLU A 28 -17.10 -19.17 -13.54
N ILE A 29 -18.08 -18.39 -13.09
CA ILE A 29 -18.25 -18.05 -11.67
C ILE A 29 -19.45 -18.77 -11.05
N GLN A 30 -19.24 -19.44 -9.93
CA GLN A 30 -20.29 -20.00 -9.05
C GLN A 30 -21.30 -20.93 -9.79
N ASN A 31 -20.85 -21.72 -10.74
CA ASN A 31 -21.68 -22.59 -11.58
C ASN A 31 -22.84 -21.84 -12.28
N SER A 32 -22.59 -20.61 -12.68
CA SER A 32 -23.60 -19.75 -13.33
C SER A 32 -23.66 -19.89 -14.84
N GLY A 33 -22.65 -20.55 -15.46
CA GLY A 33 -22.45 -20.58 -16.89
C GLY A 33 -21.94 -19.25 -17.46
N MET A 34 -21.50 -18.30 -16.60
CA MET A 34 -21.00 -16.98 -17.00
C MET A 34 -19.62 -16.69 -16.42
N SER A 35 -18.79 -15.98 -17.17
CA SER A 35 -17.52 -15.41 -16.68
C SER A 35 -17.77 -14.27 -15.69
N ILE A 36 -16.89 -14.11 -14.69
CA ILE A 36 -16.89 -12.91 -13.83
C ILE A 36 -16.74 -11.62 -14.65
N LEU A 37 -16.17 -11.67 -15.85
CA LEU A 37 -15.98 -10.51 -16.71
C LEU A 37 -17.26 -10.03 -17.40
N GLU A 38 -18.29 -10.87 -17.45
CA GLU A 38 -19.56 -10.60 -18.15
C GLU A 38 -20.79 -10.54 -17.23
N VAL A 39 -20.64 -10.91 -15.93
CA VAL A 39 -21.75 -10.81 -14.99
C VAL A 39 -22.13 -9.35 -14.72
N SER A 40 -23.43 -9.06 -14.71
CA SER A 40 -23.91 -7.73 -14.32
C SER A 40 -23.53 -7.40 -12.88
N HIS A 41 -22.98 -6.20 -12.66
CA HIS A 41 -22.68 -5.69 -11.32
C HIS A 41 -23.93 -5.46 -10.45
N ARG A 42 -25.13 -5.51 -11.04
CA ARG A 42 -26.45 -5.45 -10.36
C ARG A 42 -27.12 -6.81 -10.28
N GLY A 43 -26.42 -7.88 -10.62
CA GLY A 43 -26.93 -9.24 -10.56
C GLY A 43 -26.48 -9.94 -9.28
N LYS A 44 -27.29 -10.90 -8.81
CA LYS A 44 -27.10 -11.63 -7.56
C LYS A 44 -25.70 -12.25 -7.38
N HIS A 45 -25.08 -12.70 -8.47
CA HIS A 45 -23.74 -13.33 -8.41
C HIS A 45 -22.66 -12.34 -8.01
N TYR A 46 -22.66 -11.14 -8.63
CA TYR A 46 -21.71 -10.12 -8.24
C TYR A 46 -22.04 -9.45 -6.90
N GLU A 47 -23.32 -9.19 -6.64
CA GLU A 47 -23.74 -8.60 -5.36
C GLU A 47 -23.25 -9.46 -4.16
N ALA A 48 -23.34 -10.78 -4.27
CA ALA A 48 -22.83 -11.68 -3.23
C ALA A 48 -21.32 -11.50 -2.99
N ILE A 49 -20.53 -11.38 -4.07
CA ILE A 49 -19.08 -11.15 -3.98
C ILE A 49 -18.80 -9.76 -3.40
N HIS A 50 -19.53 -8.76 -3.86
CA HIS A 50 -19.36 -7.36 -3.45
C HIS A 50 -19.52 -7.19 -1.93
N TYR A 51 -20.66 -7.67 -1.41
CA TYR A 51 -20.94 -7.55 0.02
C TYR A 51 -20.08 -8.48 0.87
N ASP A 52 -19.74 -9.69 0.40
CA ASP A 52 -18.76 -10.57 1.06
C ASP A 52 -17.38 -9.88 1.15
N THR A 53 -16.98 -9.15 0.10
CA THR A 53 -15.71 -8.40 0.13
C THR A 53 -15.72 -7.27 1.17
N ILE A 54 -16.81 -6.50 1.25
CA ILE A 54 -17.00 -5.46 2.28
C ILE A 54 -16.87 -6.06 3.68
N GLN A 55 -17.60 -7.15 3.96
CA GLN A 55 -17.59 -7.79 5.27
C GLN A 55 -16.21 -8.33 5.63
N ARG A 56 -15.49 -8.95 4.68
CA ARG A 56 -14.13 -9.46 4.93
C ARG A 56 -13.14 -8.36 5.18
N VAL A 57 -13.18 -7.26 4.42
CA VAL A 57 -12.32 -6.09 4.65
C VAL A 57 -12.52 -5.58 6.08
N LEU A 58 -13.75 -5.37 6.52
CA LEU A 58 -14.05 -4.92 7.88
C LEU A 58 -13.59 -5.94 8.93
N SER A 59 -13.86 -7.23 8.72
CA SER A 59 -13.46 -8.30 9.62
C SER A 59 -11.95 -8.41 9.77
N VAL A 60 -11.21 -8.41 8.66
CA VAL A 60 -9.74 -8.50 8.65
C VAL A 60 -9.11 -7.30 9.37
N LEU A 61 -9.72 -6.11 9.23
CA LEU A 61 -9.25 -4.88 9.88
C LEU A 61 -9.82 -4.68 11.29
N SER A 62 -10.66 -5.60 11.78
CA SER A 62 -11.35 -5.50 13.08
C SER A 62 -12.17 -4.21 13.23
N LEU A 63 -12.88 -3.81 12.17
CA LEU A 63 -13.72 -2.62 12.12
C LEU A 63 -15.20 -2.96 12.17
N SER A 64 -15.98 -2.11 12.88
CA SER A 64 -17.44 -2.25 13.00
C SER A 64 -18.15 -1.76 11.72
N PRO A 65 -19.07 -2.57 11.14
CA PRO A 65 -19.88 -2.15 10.00
C PRO A 65 -20.90 -1.04 10.38
N GLU A 66 -21.17 -0.81 11.66
CA GLU A 66 -22.01 0.28 12.14
C GLU A 66 -21.27 1.62 12.05
N GLU A 67 -19.94 1.61 12.21
CA GLU A 67 -19.12 2.82 12.24
C GLU A 67 -18.44 3.13 10.91
N PHE A 68 -18.12 2.12 10.11
CA PHE A 68 -17.30 2.28 8.91
C PHE A 68 -18.04 1.86 7.64
N ASP A 69 -17.77 2.61 6.57
CA ASP A 69 -18.10 2.22 5.20
C ASP A 69 -16.84 1.78 4.45
N VAL A 70 -16.98 0.78 3.59
CA VAL A 70 -15.96 0.33 2.65
C VAL A 70 -16.39 0.70 1.25
N LEU A 71 -15.54 1.43 0.54
CA LEU A 71 -15.81 1.90 -0.81
C LEU A 71 -14.78 1.30 -1.80
N PHE A 72 -15.26 0.90 -2.96
CA PHE A 72 -14.46 0.44 -4.08
C PHE A 72 -14.52 1.47 -5.20
N LEU A 73 -13.42 2.18 -5.41
CA LEU A 73 -13.32 3.28 -6.36
C LEU A 73 -12.29 2.95 -7.44
N GLY A 74 -12.20 3.79 -8.47
CA GLY A 74 -11.13 3.76 -9.47
C GLY A 74 -10.05 4.79 -9.21
N GLY A 75 -9.07 4.91 -10.12
CA GLY A 75 -8.08 6.00 -10.14
C GLY A 75 -6.87 5.85 -9.20
N GLY A 76 -6.81 4.82 -8.38
CA GLY A 76 -5.71 4.58 -7.45
C GLY A 76 -5.59 5.66 -6.37
N ALA A 77 -4.49 5.63 -5.62
CA ALA A 77 -4.17 6.66 -4.63
C ALA A 77 -4.07 8.05 -5.28
N SER A 78 -3.65 8.14 -6.54
CA SER A 78 -3.53 9.42 -7.25
C SER A 78 -4.86 10.16 -7.35
N LEU A 79 -5.98 9.47 -7.56
CA LEU A 79 -7.30 10.10 -7.50
C LEU A 79 -7.64 10.52 -6.07
N GLN A 80 -7.27 9.74 -5.07
CA GLN A 80 -7.55 10.05 -3.67
C GLN A 80 -6.80 11.30 -3.21
N PHE A 81 -5.61 11.58 -3.71
CA PHE A 81 -4.86 12.81 -3.42
C PHE A 81 -5.67 14.08 -3.76
N ALA A 82 -6.48 14.02 -4.83
CA ALA A 82 -7.37 15.12 -5.21
C ALA A 82 -8.77 14.99 -4.56
N MET A 83 -9.33 13.78 -4.54
CA MET A 83 -10.70 13.55 -4.07
C MET A 83 -10.87 13.83 -2.57
N LEU A 84 -9.87 13.46 -1.75
CA LEU A 84 -9.90 13.74 -0.31
C LEU A 84 -10.01 15.25 -0.02
N PRO A 85 -9.08 16.12 -0.46
CA PRO A 85 -9.21 17.54 -0.19
C PRO A 85 -10.41 18.16 -0.90
N MET A 86 -10.83 17.69 -2.06
CA MET A 86 -12.06 18.15 -2.71
C MET A 86 -13.30 17.96 -1.83
N ASN A 87 -13.37 16.88 -1.07
CA ASN A 87 -14.50 16.58 -0.18
C ASN A 87 -14.39 17.24 1.20
N PHE A 88 -13.18 17.44 1.76
CA PHE A 88 -13.01 17.81 3.15
C PHE A 88 -12.23 19.10 3.40
N LEU A 89 -11.66 19.73 2.38
CA LEU A 89 -10.87 20.96 2.51
C LEU A 89 -11.45 22.07 1.61
N ARG A 90 -11.68 23.24 2.18
CA ARG A 90 -12.24 24.42 1.49
C ARG A 90 -11.31 25.60 1.61
N ALA A 91 -11.50 26.60 0.73
CA ALA A 91 -10.82 27.90 0.84
C ALA A 91 -10.99 28.45 2.26
N GLY A 92 -9.89 28.89 2.86
CA GLY A 92 -9.85 29.39 4.22
C GLY A 92 -9.76 28.32 5.32
N GLN A 93 -9.83 27.03 4.97
CA GLN A 93 -9.57 25.92 5.89
C GLN A 93 -8.14 25.41 5.75
N THR A 94 -7.65 24.74 6.77
CA THR A 94 -6.31 24.14 6.84
C THR A 94 -6.41 22.62 6.97
N ALA A 95 -5.53 21.91 6.31
CA ALA A 95 -5.25 20.50 6.55
C ALA A 95 -3.76 20.32 6.87
N ASP A 96 -3.46 19.42 7.80
CA ASP A 96 -2.10 19.07 8.17
C ASP A 96 -1.62 17.87 7.37
N TYR A 97 -0.41 17.95 6.87
CA TYR A 97 0.25 16.85 6.15
C TYR A 97 1.61 16.56 6.78
N ILE A 98 1.93 15.29 6.93
CA ILE A 98 3.26 14.86 7.34
C ILE A 98 4.01 14.39 6.10
N ASN A 99 5.07 15.13 5.74
CA ASN A 99 5.83 14.89 4.52
C ASN A 99 6.96 13.89 4.77
N THR A 100 6.73 12.63 4.42
CA THR A 100 7.68 11.53 4.59
C THR A 100 8.14 10.89 3.28
N GLY A 101 7.83 11.48 2.12
CA GLY A 101 8.27 10.95 0.84
C GLY A 101 7.51 11.47 -0.36
N GLU A 102 7.86 10.97 -1.52
CA GLU A 102 7.33 11.38 -2.83
C GLU A 102 5.79 11.30 -2.91
N TRP A 103 5.17 10.28 -2.30
CA TRP A 103 3.71 10.15 -2.31
C TRP A 103 3.04 11.21 -1.43
N ALA A 104 3.63 11.53 -0.28
CA ALA A 104 3.17 12.65 0.55
C ALA A 104 3.30 13.99 -0.18
N VAL A 105 4.42 14.23 -0.89
CA VAL A 105 4.61 15.44 -1.72
C VAL A 105 3.51 15.58 -2.76
N LYS A 106 3.13 14.49 -3.44
CA LYS A 106 2.03 14.51 -4.43
C LYS A 106 0.69 14.80 -3.79
N ALA A 107 0.37 14.18 -2.66
CA ALA A 107 -0.86 14.45 -1.91
C ALA A 107 -0.93 15.92 -1.44
N ILE A 108 0.16 16.47 -0.94
CA ILE A 108 0.31 17.89 -0.56
C ILE A 108 0.06 18.81 -1.75
N SER A 109 0.63 18.47 -2.92
CA SER A 109 0.48 19.28 -4.14
C SER A 109 -0.99 19.37 -4.59
N GLU A 110 -1.73 18.27 -4.49
CA GLU A 110 -3.16 18.30 -4.82
C GLU A 110 -3.98 19.03 -3.76
N ALA A 111 -3.71 18.82 -2.48
CA ALA A 111 -4.44 19.49 -1.40
C ALA A 111 -4.34 21.03 -1.43
N LYS A 112 -3.17 21.56 -1.81
CA LYS A 112 -2.94 23.02 -1.99
C LYS A 112 -3.87 23.68 -3.00
N ARG A 113 -4.54 22.92 -3.87
CA ARG A 113 -5.52 23.44 -4.84
C ARG A 113 -6.88 23.77 -4.19
N PHE A 114 -7.15 23.23 -3.00
CA PHE A 114 -8.45 23.32 -2.33
C PHE A 114 -8.42 24.22 -1.09
N GLY A 115 -7.31 24.26 -0.35
CA GLY A 115 -7.18 25.06 0.86
C GLY A 115 -5.74 25.22 1.31
N THR A 116 -5.55 25.65 2.55
CA THR A 116 -4.22 25.81 3.15
C THR A 116 -3.68 24.47 3.59
N VAL A 117 -2.43 24.18 3.27
CA VAL A 117 -1.72 23.00 3.75
C VAL A 117 -0.62 23.44 4.72
N ASN A 118 -0.70 22.95 5.96
CA ASN A 118 0.37 23.03 6.94
C ASN A 118 1.22 21.75 6.87
N ILE A 119 2.53 21.87 6.73
CA ILE A 119 3.45 20.74 6.83
C ILE A 119 3.75 20.54 8.33
N ALA A 120 2.97 19.66 8.95
CA ALA A 120 3.04 19.43 10.39
C ALA A 120 4.32 18.69 10.83
N GLY A 121 4.98 18.00 9.90
CA GLY A 121 6.25 17.33 10.11
C GLY A 121 6.85 16.94 8.76
N THR A 122 8.18 16.86 8.70
CA THR A 122 8.88 16.45 7.47
C THR A 122 10.19 15.76 7.80
N SER A 123 10.60 14.82 6.96
CA SER A 123 11.92 14.19 6.99
C SER A 123 12.73 14.46 5.71
N GLU A 124 12.36 15.51 4.98
CA GLU A 124 13.00 15.95 3.73
C GLU A 124 14.46 16.34 3.94
N ASP A 125 14.82 16.89 5.11
CA ASP A 125 16.18 17.27 5.51
C ASP A 125 17.19 16.12 5.36
N ARG A 126 16.73 14.86 5.54
CA ARG A 126 17.51 13.64 5.36
C ARG A 126 16.97 12.74 4.25
N ARG A 127 16.41 13.33 3.20
CA ARG A 127 15.88 12.62 2.05
C ARG A 127 14.88 11.53 2.43
N TYR A 128 14.03 11.81 3.43
CA TYR A 128 12.98 10.91 3.90
C TYR A 128 13.49 9.57 4.47
N SER A 129 14.67 9.54 5.07
CA SER A 129 15.30 8.33 5.63
C SER A 129 14.84 7.99 7.05
N TYR A 130 13.84 8.68 7.59
CA TYR A 130 13.27 8.48 8.93
C TYR A 130 11.83 8.99 9.00
N ILE A 131 11.11 8.61 10.06
CA ILE A 131 9.78 9.14 10.39
C ILE A 131 9.95 10.29 11.40
N PRO A 132 9.37 11.49 11.15
CA PRO A 132 9.51 12.63 12.07
C PRO A 132 8.77 12.37 13.39
N ASN A 133 9.45 12.58 14.52
CA ASN A 133 8.88 12.40 15.86
C ASN A 133 8.19 13.64 16.41
N GLU A 134 8.60 14.83 15.96
CA GLU A 134 8.00 16.10 16.38
C GLU A 134 7.02 16.57 15.32
N LEU A 135 5.79 16.85 15.74
CA LEU A 135 4.69 17.29 14.87
C LEU A 135 4.14 18.61 15.35
N HIS A 136 4.01 19.57 14.44
CA HIS A 136 3.43 20.88 14.67
C HIS A 136 2.02 20.95 14.07
N LEU A 137 1.07 20.31 14.75
CA LEU A 137 -0.33 20.19 14.30
C LEU A 137 -1.10 21.50 14.52
N SER A 138 -1.95 21.82 13.55
CA SER A 138 -2.89 22.94 13.62
C SER A 138 -4.14 22.52 14.39
N PRO A 139 -4.49 23.16 15.50
CA PRO A 139 -5.65 22.74 16.31
C PRO A 139 -6.99 22.79 15.54
N SER A 140 -7.06 23.58 14.48
CA SER A 140 -8.25 23.75 13.64
C SER A 140 -8.14 23.02 12.29
N ALA A 141 -7.16 22.14 12.11
CA ALA A 141 -7.02 21.38 10.87
C ALA A 141 -8.25 20.49 10.63
N ARG A 142 -8.69 20.42 9.39
CA ARG A 142 -9.80 19.54 8.98
C ARG A 142 -9.44 18.07 9.09
N TYR A 143 -8.15 17.75 8.85
CA TYR A 143 -7.58 16.42 9.02
C TYR A 143 -6.05 16.49 9.06
N VAL A 144 -5.44 15.44 9.59
CA VAL A 144 -4.01 15.15 9.47
C VAL A 144 -3.83 14.02 8.46
N HIS A 145 -3.02 14.22 7.44
CA HIS A 145 -2.73 13.19 6.44
C HIS A 145 -1.33 12.61 6.61
N ILE A 146 -1.24 11.27 6.61
CA ILE A 146 0.03 10.52 6.60
C ILE A 146 0.07 9.54 5.43
N THR A 147 1.28 9.17 5.01
CA THR A 147 1.55 7.99 4.18
C THR A 147 2.13 6.92 5.08
N THR A 148 1.38 5.86 5.38
CA THR A 148 1.75 4.89 6.42
C THR A 148 3.00 4.10 6.07
N ASN A 149 3.23 3.83 4.79
CA ASN A 149 4.43 3.20 4.28
C ASN A 149 4.90 3.87 2.99
N ASN A 150 6.12 4.37 2.97
CA ASN A 150 6.71 5.08 1.84
C ASN A 150 7.40 4.09 0.89
N THR A 151 6.70 3.70 -0.16
CA THR A 151 7.11 2.67 -1.13
C THR A 151 8.47 2.98 -1.80
N ILE A 152 8.81 4.26 -1.95
CA ILE A 152 10.01 4.72 -2.68
C ILE A 152 11.18 4.85 -1.70
N GLU A 153 10.96 5.42 -0.53
CA GLU A 153 11.98 5.73 0.47
C GLU A 153 12.24 4.57 1.43
N GLY A 154 11.21 3.74 1.70
CA GLY A 154 11.32 2.55 2.54
C GLY A 154 11.06 2.79 4.02
N THR A 155 10.48 3.94 4.40
CA THR A 155 10.06 4.21 5.78
C THR A 155 8.61 3.79 6.02
N GLU A 156 8.29 3.34 7.25
CA GLU A 156 6.97 2.87 7.66
C GLU A 156 6.61 3.37 9.06
N TRP A 157 5.36 3.80 9.25
CA TRP A 157 4.79 4.12 10.55
C TRP A 157 4.37 2.85 11.29
N HIS A 158 5.20 2.35 12.20
CA HIS A 158 4.84 1.22 13.06
C HIS A 158 3.92 1.65 14.23
N THR A 159 3.99 2.91 14.62
CA THR A 159 3.10 3.53 15.60
C THR A 159 2.44 4.75 14.98
N LEU A 160 1.12 4.83 15.06
CA LEU A 160 0.38 5.98 14.54
C LEU A 160 0.63 7.23 15.39
N PRO A 161 0.72 8.42 14.75
CA PRO A 161 0.91 9.67 15.48
C PRO A 161 -0.31 10.03 16.33
N GLU A 162 -0.08 10.78 17.40
CA GLU A 162 -1.17 11.45 18.14
C GLU A 162 -1.58 12.71 17.40
N THR A 163 -2.89 12.85 17.15
CA THR A 163 -3.44 13.98 16.38
C THR A 163 -4.22 15.00 17.21
N ASN A 164 -4.23 14.83 18.54
CA ASN A 164 -4.93 15.72 19.48
C ASN A 164 -6.42 15.93 19.13
N GLY A 165 -7.09 14.87 18.65
CA GLY A 165 -8.50 14.89 18.27
C GLY A 165 -8.78 15.39 16.85
N VAL A 166 -7.78 15.80 16.09
CA VAL A 166 -7.93 16.10 14.65
C VAL A 166 -8.08 14.78 13.87
N PRO A 167 -9.03 14.68 12.93
CA PRO A 167 -9.24 13.47 12.14
C PRO A 167 -7.95 12.99 11.43
N LEU A 168 -7.56 11.73 11.66
CA LEU A 168 -6.42 11.10 11.01
C LEU A 168 -6.85 10.46 9.70
N VAL A 169 -6.17 10.79 8.61
CA VAL A 169 -6.38 10.24 7.26
C VAL A 169 -5.09 9.67 6.72
N ALA A 170 -5.15 8.57 5.96
CA ALA A 170 -3.94 7.92 5.51
C ALA A 170 -3.98 7.35 4.08
N ASP A 171 -2.82 7.43 3.40
CA ASP A 171 -2.46 6.54 2.29
C ASP A 171 -1.83 5.28 2.86
N CYS A 172 -2.57 4.16 2.81
CA CYS A 172 -2.12 2.84 3.23
C CYS A 172 -1.79 1.92 2.05
N SER A 173 -1.57 2.47 0.85
CA SER A 173 -1.48 1.66 -0.38
C SER A 173 -0.45 0.54 -0.30
N SER A 174 0.67 0.73 0.38
CA SER A 174 1.76 -0.25 0.37
C SER A 174 1.90 -1.09 1.63
N ASP A 175 1.09 -0.83 2.67
CA ASP A 175 1.09 -1.62 3.92
C ASP A 175 -0.30 -2.03 4.42
N ILE A 176 -1.36 -1.71 3.64
CA ILE A 176 -2.70 -2.24 3.97
C ILE A 176 -2.65 -3.77 4.10
N PHE A 177 -3.27 -4.32 5.14
CA PHE A 177 -3.29 -5.75 5.47
C PHE A 177 -1.90 -6.37 5.76
N ALA A 178 -0.85 -5.56 5.98
CA ALA A 178 0.50 -6.08 6.19
C ALA A 178 0.84 -6.32 7.65
N LEU A 179 0.23 -5.58 8.55
CA LEU A 179 0.51 -5.62 9.99
C LEU A 179 -0.75 -5.37 10.80
N GLU A 180 -0.72 -5.83 12.03
CA GLU A 180 -1.72 -5.55 13.04
C GLU A 180 -1.61 -4.08 13.46
N ARG A 181 -2.66 -3.31 13.26
CA ARG A 181 -2.73 -1.87 13.57
C ARG A 181 -4.12 -1.55 14.05
N ASP A 182 -4.26 -0.61 14.97
CA ASP A 182 -5.58 -0.08 15.32
C ASP A 182 -6.12 0.81 14.20
N TYR A 183 -6.77 0.18 13.21
CA TYR A 183 -7.38 0.89 12.08
C TYR A 183 -8.56 1.76 12.50
N SER A 184 -9.12 1.57 13.72
CA SER A 184 -10.22 2.41 14.22
C SER A 184 -9.76 3.84 14.51
N ARG A 185 -8.47 4.10 14.64
CA ARG A 185 -7.91 5.45 14.80
C ARG A 185 -8.02 6.32 13.55
N PHE A 186 -8.15 5.70 12.37
CA PHE A 186 -8.34 6.45 11.12
C PHE A 186 -9.80 6.91 10.96
N HIS A 187 -9.97 8.12 10.49
CA HIS A 187 -11.27 8.63 10.03
C HIS A 187 -11.53 8.27 8.56
N LEU A 188 -10.49 8.22 7.76
CA LEU A 188 -10.50 7.71 6.39
C LEU A 188 -9.10 7.20 6.04
N PHE A 189 -9.02 6.06 5.41
CA PHE A 189 -7.79 5.60 4.76
C PHE A 189 -8.09 4.97 3.41
N TYR A 190 -7.12 5.01 2.54
CA TYR A 190 -7.26 4.46 1.19
C TYR A 190 -6.04 3.65 0.78
N ALA A 191 -6.24 2.76 -0.18
CA ALA A 191 -5.18 1.92 -0.72
C ALA A 191 -5.44 1.58 -2.20
N GLY A 192 -4.47 1.85 -3.05
CA GLY A 192 -4.43 1.25 -4.38
C GLY A 192 -4.19 -0.25 -4.25
N ALA A 193 -5.08 -1.08 -4.77
CA ALA A 193 -5.06 -2.53 -4.51
C ALA A 193 -3.83 -3.25 -5.07
N GLN A 194 -3.20 -2.73 -6.11
CA GLN A 194 -2.14 -3.39 -6.89
C GLN A 194 -0.85 -3.73 -6.13
N LYS A 195 -0.77 -3.40 -4.85
CA LYS A 195 0.37 -3.72 -3.99
C LYS A 195 0.06 -4.93 -3.11
N ASN A 196 -0.82 -4.76 -2.14
CA ASN A 196 -1.09 -5.78 -1.11
C ASN A 196 -2.51 -6.33 -1.12
N ALA A 197 -3.49 -5.58 -1.65
CA ALA A 197 -4.91 -5.91 -1.53
C ALA A 197 -5.49 -6.67 -2.73
N GLY A 198 -4.83 -6.62 -3.90
CA GLY A 198 -5.36 -7.23 -5.12
C GLY A 198 -4.66 -6.76 -6.38
N PRO A 199 -5.32 -6.84 -7.55
CA PRO A 199 -4.77 -6.37 -8.81
C PRO A 199 -4.95 -4.86 -8.98
N ALA A 200 -4.31 -4.28 -10.01
CA ALA A 200 -4.61 -2.93 -10.45
C ALA A 200 -6.07 -2.78 -10.90
N GLY A 201 -6.64 -1.59 -10.71
CA GLY A 201 -7.98 -1.23 -11.19
C GLY A 201 -8.97 -0.85 -10.07
N VAL A 202 -8.79 -1.32 -8.84
CA VAL A 202 -9.61 -0.92 -7.70
C VAL A 202 -8.78 -0.14 -6.68
N THR A 203 -9.40 0.88 -6.11
CA THR A 203 -8.93 1.62 -4.94
C THR A 203 -9.86 1.33 -3.79
N LEU A 204 -9.33 0.75 -2.73
CA LEU A 204 -10.05 0.56 -1.48
C LEU A 204 -10.06 1.89 -0.71
N VAL A 205 -11.22 2.32 -0.25
CA VAL A 205 -11.37 3.41 0.71
C VAL A 205 -12.21 2.90 1.88
N VAL A 206 -11.71 3.10 3.09
CA VAL A 206 -12.45 2.77 4.32
C VAL A 206 -12.58 4.06 5.13
N ALA A 207 -13.79 4.40 5.55
CA ALA A 207 -14.02 5.67 6.20
C ALA A 207 -15.08 5.56 7.30
N ARG A 208 -14.89 6.33 8.37
CA ARG A 208 -15.93 6.51 9.39
C ARG A 208 -17.16 7.19 8.77
N LYS A 209 -18.34 6.64 9.03
CA LYS A 209 -19.59 7.20 8.52
C LYS A 209 -19.79 8.63 8.99
N GLU A 210 -19.47 8.93 10.23
CA GLU A 210 -19.55 10.30 10.79
C GLU A 210 -18.61 11.29 10.09
N PHE A 211 -17.42 10.84 9.68
CA PHE A 211 -16.49 11.66 8.91
C PHE A 211 -17.00 11.92 7.49
N LEU A 212 -17.59 10.90 6.84
CA LEU A 212 -18.21 11.04 5.53
C LEU A 212 -19.34 12.07 5.51
N GLN A 213 -20.10 12.22 6.60
CA GLN A 213 -21.15 13.25 6.70
C GLN A 213 -20.60 14.68 6.62
N GLN A 214 -19.33 14.89 6.96
CA GLN A 214 -18.66 16.18 6.89
C GLN A 214 -18.17 16.55 5.50
N ALA A 215 -18.25 15.63 4.52
CA ALA A 215 -17.89 15.91 3.14
C ALA A 215 -18.80 17.00 2.56
N ALA A 216 -18.23 17.80 1.67
CA ALA A 216 -18.95 18.89 1.03
C ALA A 216 -20.02 18.38 0.04
N ASP A 217 -21.10 19.14 -0.13
CA ASP A 217 -22.22 18.75 -0.99
C ASP A 217 -22.09 19.23 -2.44
N ASP A 218 -21.18 20.19 -2.70
CA ASP A 218 -20.93 20.79 -4.01
C ASP A 218 -19.78 20.12 -4.80
N VAL A 219 -19.49 18.85 -4.45
CA VAL A 219 -18.52 18.02 -5.16
C VAL A 219 -19.20 17.36 -6.36
N PRO A 220 -18.51 17.24 -7.53
CA PRO A 220 -19.05 16.48 -8.67
C PRO A 220 -19.48 15.07 -8.21
N THR A 221 -20.68 14.65 -8.62
CA THR A 221 -21.34 13.44 -8.09
C THR A 221 -20.45 12.21 -8.07
N ILE A 222 -19.70 11.96 -9.15
CA ILE A 222 -18.79 10.80 -9.27
C ILE A 222 -17.54 10.90 -8.36
N LEU A 223 -17.22 12.08 -7.84
CA LEU A 223 -16.09 12.35 -6.94
C LEU A 223 -16.54 12.55 -5.48
N SER A 224 -17.84 12.43 -5.20
CA SER A 224 -18.40 12.59 -3.85
C SER A 224 -18.35 11.26 -3.10
N TYR A 225 -17.66 11.23 -1.98
CA TYR A 225 -17.67 10.05 -1.08
C TYR A 225 -19.07 9.73 -0.57
N LYS A 226 -19.91 10.76 -0.28
CA LYS A 226 -21.31 10.56 0.12
C LYS A 226 -22.11 9.78 -0.92
N THR A 227 -21.91 10.08 -2.21
CA THR A 227 -22.58 9.37 -3.31
C THR A 227 -22.20 7.89 -3.34
N HIS A 228 -20.92 7.61 -3.23
CA HIS A 228 -20.43 6.24 -3.23
C HIS A 228 -20.84 5.47 -1.98
N ALA A 229 -20.80 6.09 -0.80
CA ALA A 229 -21.27 5.48 0.45
C ALA A 229 -22.76 5.15 0.39
N LYS A 230 -23.62 6.09 -0.03
CA LYS A 230 -25.07 5.88 -0.19
C LYS A 230 -25.40 4.74 -1.15
N ALA A 231 -24.58 4.56 -2.18
CA ALA A 231 -24.79 3.54 -3.22
C ALA A 231 -23.96 2.26 -2.98
N ASN A 232 -23.29 2.11 -1.82
CA ASN A 232 -22.38 0.99 -1.54
C ASN A 232 -21.38 0.75 -2.71
N SER A 233 -20.81 1.83 -3.27
CA SER A 233 -19.92 1.81 -4.45
C SER A 233 -20.56 1.30 -5.75
N LEU A 234 -21.88 1.18 -5.83
CA LEU A 234 -22.64 0.74 -7.00
C LEU A 234 -23.31 1.91 -7.74
N TYR A 235 -22.86 3.15 -7.50
CA TYR A 235 -23.32 4.32 -8.24
C TYR A 235 -23.05 4.20 -9.74
N ASN A 236 -21.86 3.76 -10.10
CA ASN A 236 -21.44 3.40 -11.44
C ASN A 236 -20.97 1.94 -11.48
N THR A 237 -20.70 1.40 -12.67
CA THR A 237 -20.13 0.06 -12.79
C THR A 237 -18.76 0.00 -12.13
N PRO A 238 -18.58 -0.81 -11.08
CA PRO A 238 -17.31 -0.93 -10.40
C PRO A 238 -16.33 -1.83 -11.17
N PRO A 239 -15.05 -1.88 -10.83
CA PRO A 239 -14.09 -2.79 -11.43
C PRO A 239 -14.30 -4.23 -10.93
N VAL A 240 -15.36 -4.89 -11.44
CA VAL A 240 -15.91 -6.18 -10.98
C VAL A 240 -14.83 -7.24 -10.78
N PHE A 241 -13.97 -7.46 -11.79
CA PHE A 241 -12.91 -8.47 -11.71
C PHE A 241 -11.88 -8.15 -10.62
N ALA A 242 -11.47 -6.87 -10.51
CA ALA A 242 -10.50 -6.49 -9.50
C ALA A 242 -11.05 -6.65 -8.07
N ILE A 243 -12.33 -6.37 -7.85
CA ILE A 243 -13.00 -6.59 -6.55
C ILE A 243 -13.13 -8.10 -6.26
N TYR A 244 -13.46 -8.91 -7.27
CA TYR A 244 -13.48 -10.36 -7.12
C TYR A 244 -12.11 -10.91 -6.68
N VAL A 245 -11.03 -10.47 -7.32
CA VAL A 245 -9.68 -10.90 -6.91
C VAL A 245 -9.33 -10.38 -5.52
N MET A 246 -9.74 -9.16 -5.16
CA MET A 246 -9.58 -8.64 -3.79
C MET A 246 -10.34 -9.54 -2.78
N ASN A 247 -11.54 -9.98 -3.09
CA ASN A 247 -12.29 -10.95 -2.25
C ASN A 247 -11.47 -12.24 -2.01
N LEU A 248 -10.87 -12.78 -3.07
CA LEU A 248 -10.01 -13.95 -2.95
C LEU A 248 -8.75 -13.69 -2.11
N VAL A 249 -8.17 -12.49 -2.20
CA VAL A 249 -7.04 -12.09 -1.34
C VAL A 249 -7.47 -12.00 0.13
N MET A 250 -8.65 -11.46 0.43
CA MET A 250 -9.17 -11.42 1.81
C MET A 250 -9.35 -12.84 2.36
N LYS A 251 -9.95 -13.73 1.59
CA LYS A 251 -10.09 -15.16 1.96
C LYS A 251 -8.73 -15.81 2.21
N TRP A 252 -7.73 -15.48 1.39
CA TRP A 252 -6.37 -15.98 1.57
C TRP A 252 -5.75 -15.46 2.87
N ILE A 253 -5.89 -14.16 3.20
CA ILE A 253 -5.40 -13.59 4.47
C ILE A 253 -6.04 -14.28 5.68
N GLU A 254 -7.35 -14.48 5.65
CA GLU A 254 -8.07 -15.21 6.71
C GLU A 254 -7.54 -16.65 6.86
N ALA A 255 -7.33 -17.35 5.75
CA ALA A 255 -6.77 -18.70 5.73
C ALA A 255 -5.32 -18.78 6.24
N GLN A 256 -4.55 -17.68 6.15
CA GLN A 256 -3.21 -17.58 6.76
C GLN A 256 -3.25 -17.34 8.28
N GLY A 257 -4.43 -17.16 8.88
CA GLY A 257 -4.58 -16.85 10.31
C GLY A 257 -4.70 -15.36 10.64
N GLY A 258 -5.02 -14.52 9.64
CA GLY A 258 -5.26 -13.08 9.81
C GLY A 258 -4.01 -12.24 9.94
N LEU A 259 -4.19 -10.96 10.29
CA LEU A 259 -3.12 -9.96 10.26
C LEU A 259 -1.95 -10.28 11.19
N LYS A 260 -2.20 -10.87 12.35
CA LYS A 260 -1.15 -11.24 13.30
C LYS A 260 -0.12 -12.21 12.70
N THR A 261 -0.61 -13.22 11.99
CA THR A 261 0.26 -14.20 11.32
C THR A 261 0.94 -13.58 10.11
N ILE A 262 0.22 -12.79 9.32
CA ILE A 262 0.76 -12.06 8.17
C ILE A 262 1.91 -11.14 8.64
N GLU A 263 1.73 -10.36 9.69
CA GLU A 263 2.76 -9.49 10.24
C GLU A 263 4.00 -10.28 10.68
N ALA A 264 3.81 -11.38 11.40
CA ALA A 264 4.93 -12.23 11.83
C ALA A 264 5.75 -12.73 10.63
N HIS A 265 5.09 -13.17 9.56
CA HIS A 265 5.77 -13.57 8.32
C HIS A 265 6.46 -12.39 7.63
N ASN A 266 5.83 -11.21 7.58
CA ASN A 266 6.41 -10.02 6.98
C ASN A 266 7.66 -9.56 7.73
N ARG A 267 7.66 -9.62 9.07
CA ARG A 267 8.83 -9.32 9.90
C ARG A 267 9.98 -10.28 9.62
N GLN A 268 9.71 -11.59 9.50
CA GLN A 268 10.73 -12.57 9.13
C GLN A 268 11.33 -12.29 7.74
N LYS A 269 10.49 -12.03 6.75
CA LYS A 269 10.94 -11.70 5.37
C LYS A 269 11.82 -10.45 5.34
N ALA A 270 11.38 -9.39 6.02
CA ALA A 270 12.13 -8.14 6.09
C ALA A 270 13.47 -8.32 6.82
N ALA A 271 13.48 -9.06 7.94
CA ALA A 271 14.70 -9.33 8.71
C ALA A 271 15.77 -10.02 7.87
N LEU A 272 15.41 -11.06 7.07
CA LEU A 272 16.36 -11.76 6.21
C LEU A 272 17.16 -10.80 5.32
N ILE A 273 16.48 -9.83 4.72
CA ILE A 273 17.12 -8.89 3.78
C ILE A 273 17.88 -7.80 4.56
N TYR A 274 17.28 -7.21 5.60
CA TYR A 274 17.96 -6.17 6.38
C TYR A 274 19.18 -6.68 7.09
N ASP A 275 19.15 -7.89 7.65
CA ASP A 275 20.30 -8.49 8.33
C ASP A 275 21.46 -8.74 7.35
N ALA A 276 21.14 -9.18 6.10
CA ALA A 276 22.14 -9.34 5.06
C ALA A 276 22.76 -7.99 4.63
N LEU A 277 21.96 -6.93 4.51
CA LEU A 277 22.45 -5.59 4.19
C LEU A 277 23.31 -5.03 5.33
N ASP A 278 22.85 -5.14 6.58
CA ASP A 278 23.54 -4.62 7.76
C ASP A 278 24.85 -5.39 8.08
N ALA A 279 24.98 -6.65 7.62
CA ALA A 279 26.19 -7.44 7.74
C ALA A 279 27.34 -6.96 6.84
N HIS A 280 27.05 -6.19 5.80
CA HIS A 280 28.04 -5.73 4.83
C HIS A 280 27.98 -4.20 4.59
N PRO A 281 28.24 -3.38 5.64
CA PRO A 281 28.13 -1.92 5.57
C PRO A 281 29.15 -1.27 4.62
N ASP A 282 30.20 -1.99 4.26
CA ASP A 282 31.19 -1.52 3.28
C ASP A 282 30.69 -1.64 1.82
N VAL A 283 29.67 -2.46 1.58
CA VAL A 283 29.09 -2.72 0.25
C VAL A 283 27.74 -2.06 0.11
N TYR A 284 26.89 -2.16 1.12
CA TYR A 284 25.50 -1.68 1.09
C TYR A 284 25.27 -0.47 1.98
N ASP A 285 24.32 0.35 1.55
CA ASP A 285 23.86 1.54 2.26
C ASP A 285 22.31 1.51 2.30
N PRO A 286 21.70 0.95 3.37
CA PRO A 286 20.25 1.00 3.54
C PRO A 286 19.77 2.46 3.59
N THR A 287 18.73 2.79 2.80
CA THR A 287 18.23 4.16 2.69
C THR A 287 17.67 4.67 4.02
N VAL A 288 16.97 3.79 4.75
CA VAL A 288 16.38 4.13 6.06
C VAL A 288 17.41 3.94 7.16
N THR A 289 17.82 5.06 7.75
CA THR A 289 18.92 5.11 8.73
C THR A 289 18.49 4.68 10.13
N GLN A 290 17.23 4.93 10.51
CA GLN A 290 16.67 4.49 11.78
C GLN A 290 15.99 3.13 11.60
N LYS A 291 16.53 2.09 12.25
CA LYS A 291 16.02 0.72 12.11
C LYS A 291 14.54 0.59 12.50
N ALA A 292 14.09 1.38 13.49
CA ALA A 292 12.71 1.39 13.95
C ALA A 292 11.71 1.90 12.90
N ASP A 293 12.19 2.65 11.89
CA ASP A 293 11.37 3.23 10.83
C ASP A 293 11.43 2.42 9.53
N ARG A 294 12.14 1.30 9.51
CA ARG A 294 12.30 0.45 8.31
C ARG A 294 11.00 -0.22 7.92
N SER A 295 10.67 -0.15 6.64
CA SER A 295 9.49 -0.80 6.06
C SER A 295 9.59 -2.32 6.09
N LEU A 296 8.49 -2.99 6.43
CA LEU A 296 8.33 -4.43 6.28
C LEU A 296 8.00 -4.83 4.83
N MET A 297 7.58 -3.85 4.01
CA MET A 297 7.09 -4.07 2.65
C MET A 297 8.08 -3.71 1.55
N ASN A 298 8.89 -2.65 1.79
CA ASN A 298 9.77 -2.08 0.77
C ASN A 298 11.16 -1.83 1.36
N VAL A 299 12.06 -2.78 1.18
CA VAL A 299 13.45 -2.65 1.61
C VAL A 299 14.23 -1.89 0.55
N THR A 300 14.75 -0.71 0.91
CA THR A 300 15.47 0.18 -0.01
C THR A 300 16.93 0.32 0.40
N PHE A 301 17.82 0.27 -0.58
CA PHE A 301 19.26 0.37 -0.35
C PHE A 301 20.02 0.83 -1.59
N ARG A 302 21.29 1.19 -1.40
CA ARG A 302 22.24 1.51 -2.48
C ARG A 302 23.49 0.68 -2.34
N LEU A 303 24.24 0.58 -3.41
CA LEU A 303 25.63 0.12 -3.35
C LEU A 303 26.53 1.30 -3.04
N LYS A 304 27.56 1.10 -2.21
CA LYS A 304 28.58 2.13 -1.91
C LYS A 304 29.34 2.55 -3.17
N ASN A 305 29.59 1.59 -4.09
CA ASN A 305 30.15 1.89 -5.39
C ASN A 305 29.06 1.75 -6.47
N PRO A 306 28.64 2.86 -7.12
CA PRO A 306 27.63 2.84 -8.18
C PRO A 306 28.03 2.00 -9.42
N GLU A 307 29.33 1.80 -9.67
CA GLU A 307 29.81 0.99 -10.79
C GLU A 307 29.39 -0.48 -10.69
N TRP A 308 29.05 -0.97 -9.49
CA TRP A 308 28.60 -2.33 -9.25
C TRP A 308 27.13 -2.57 -9.58
N GLU A 309 26.34 -1.50 -9.78
CA GLU A 309 24.87 -1.61 -9.96
C GLU A 309 24.48 -2.51 -11.15
N ALA A 310 25.20 -2.39 -12.28
CA ALA A 310 24.92 -3.20 -13.46
C ALA A 310 25.19 -4.70 -13.20
N ALA A 311 26.34 -5.01 -12.57
CA ALA A 311 26.71 -6.38 -12.22
C ALA A 311 25.74 -6.98 -11.19
N PHE A 312 25.31 -6.19 -10.21
CA PHE A 312 24.30 -6.60 -9.22
C PHE A 312 22.96 -6.97 -9.89
N LEU A 313 22.45 -6.14 -10.79
CA LEU A 313 21.19 -6.43 -11.50
C LEU A 313 21.31 -7.66 -12.43
N GLU A 314 22.43 -7.81 -13.11
CA GLU A 314 22.70 -8.97 -13.97
C GLU A 314 22.74 -10.27 -13.15
N GLY A 315 23.46 -10.26 -12.02
CA GLY A 315 23.54 -11.38 -11.11
C GLY A 315 22.21 -11.74 -10.44
N ALA A 316 21.39 -10.74 -10.11
CA ALA A 316 20.03 -10.95 -9.61
C ALA A 316 19.15 -11.61 -10.67
N LYS A 317 19.19 -11.10 -11.90
CA LYS A 317 18.42 -11.66 -13.03
C LYS A 317 18.80 -13.12 -13.33
N ALA A 318 20.10 -13.46 -13.28
CA ALA A 318 20.57 -14.84 -13.46
C ALA A 318 19.99 -15.79 -12.40
N ARG A 319 19.57 -15.26 -11.24
CA ARG A 319 18.92 -15.98 -10.13
C ARG A 319 17.40 -15.88 -10.15
N LYS A 320 16.81 -15.51 -11.29
CA LYS A 320 15.35 -15.33 -11.46
C LYS A 320 14.74 -14.28 -10.53
N MET A 321 15.50 -13.24 -10.18
CA MET A 321 15.03 -12.08 -9.39
C MET A 321 14.84 -10.89 -10.33
N GLU A 322 13.63 -10.35 -10.37
CA GLU A 322 13.31 -9.17 -11.19
C GLU A 322 12.68 -8.06 -10.36
N GLY A 323 12.71 -6.84 -10.87
CA GLY A 323 12.06 -5.69 -10.23
C GLY A 323 12.84 -5.04 -9.10
N LEU A 324 14.13 -5.39 -8.90
CA LEU A 324 14.97 -4.85 -7.82
C LEU A 324 15.46 -3.42 -8.07
N LYS A 325 15.43 -2.90 -9.31
CA LYS A 325 15.87 -1.54 -9.60
C LYS A 325 15.00 -0.53 -8.85
N GLY A 326 15.62 0.39 -8.13
CA GLY A 326 14.95 1.43 -7.39
C GLY A 326 14.15 2.40 -8.27
N HIS A 327 13.33 3.24 -7.63
CA HIS A 327 12.56 4.24 -8.36
C HIS A 327 13.48 5.27 -9.00
N ARG A 328 13.12 5.74 -10.22
CA ARG A 328 13.92 6.68 -11.02
C ARG A 328 14.28 7.99 -10.30
N SER A 329 13.45 8.43 -9.33
CA SER A 329 13.68 9.67 -8.56
C SER A 329 14.78 9.54 -7.51
N VAL A 330 15.02 8.32 -6.99
CA VAL A 330 15.97 8.08 -5.89
C VAL A 330 17.14 7.17 -6.28
N GLY A 331 17.00 6.38 -7.35
CA GLY A 331 18.02 5.41 -7.77
C GLY A 331 18.14 4.21 -6.83
N GLY A 332 19.29 3.54 -6.86
CA GLY A 332 19.58 2.38 -6.01
C GLY A 332 18.66 1.18 -6.28
N PHE A 333 18.33 0.46 -5.21
CA PHE A 333 17.54 -0.79 -5.28
C PHE A 333 16.36 -0.75 -4.33
N ARG A 334 15.32 -1.52 -4.67
CA ARG A 334 14.16 -1.71 -3.82
C ARG A 334 13.65 -3.14 -3.97
N ALA A 335 13.65 -3.89 -2.89
CA ALA A 335 12.98 -5.17 -2.78
C ALA A 335 11.58 -4.96 -2.20
N SER A 336 10.54 -5.09 -3.02
CA SER A 336 9.14 -5.02 -2.57
C SER A 336 8.66 -6.44 -2.26
N ILE A 337 8.43 -6.70 -0.97
CA ILE A 337 8.18 -8.03 -0.40
C ILE A 337 6.81 -8.12 0.27
N TYR A 338 5.78 -7.65 -0.42
CA TYR A 338 4.40 -7.64 0.09
C TYR A 338 3.94 -9.00 0.61
N ASN A 339 2.74 -9.08 1.16
CA ASN A 339 2.22 -10.27 1.84
C ASN A 339 2.38 -11.56 1.02
N ALA A 340 2.08 -11.51 -0.28
CA ALA A 340 2.13 -12.67 -1.18
C ALA A 340 3.55 -13.05 -1.64
N PHE A 341 4.56 -12.23 -1.35
CA PHE A 341 5.94 -12.55 -1.73
C PHE A 341 6.49 -13.69 -0.87
N PRO A 342 7.03 -14.78 -1.48
CA PRO A 342 7.45 -15.97 -0.73
C PRO A 342 8.73 -15.71 0.09
N ILE A 343 8.82 -16.31 1.27
CA ILE A 343 9.99 -16.16 2.16
C ILE A 343 11.26 -16.72 1.52
N GLU A 344 11.13 -17.76 0.70
CA GLU A 344 12.23 -18.36 -0.07
C GLU A 344 12.87 -17.35 -1.03
N GLY A 345 12.08 -16.41 -1.58
CA GLY A 345 12.59 -15.33 -2.40
C GLY A 345 13.36 -14.29 -1.59
N CYS A 346 12.96 -14.04 -0.34
CA CYS A 346 13.71 -13.18 0.57
C CYS A 346 15.03 -13.84 0.99
N GLN A 347 15.02 -15.15 1.28
CA GLN A 347 16.23 -15.91 1.58
C GLN A 347 17.18 -15.91 0.38
N ALA A 348 16.67 -16.18 -0.83
CA ALA A 348 17.48 -16.17 -2.05
C ALA A 348 18.13 -14.79 -2.31
N LEU A 349 17.40 -13.69 -2.00
CA LEU A 349 18.00 -12.36 -2.08
C LEU A 349 19.05 -12.13 -0.99
N ALA A 350 18.81 -12.56 0.24
CA ALA A 350 19.77 -12.46 1.34
C ALA A 350 21.06 -13.23 1.02
N ASP A 351 20.95 -14.47 0.53
CA ASP A 351 22.10 -15.28 0.11
C ASP A 351 22.86 -14.60 -1.04
N TYR A 352 22.14 -13.99 -1.96
CA TYR A 352 22.75 -13.22 -3.06
C TYR A 352 23.48 -11.98 -2.55
N LEU A 353 22.91 -11.25 -1.59
CA LEU A 353 23.56 -10.09 -0.97
C LEU A 353 24.88 -10.50 -0.30
N HIS A 354 24.91 -11.59 0.45
CA HIS A 354 26.14 -12.12 1.06
C HIS A 354 27.18 -12.53 -0.01
N ALA A 355 26.76 -13.27 -1.03
CA ALA A 355 27.64 -13.72 -2.10
C ALA A 355 28.22 -12.54 -2.91
N PHE A 356 27.38 -11.55 -3.23
CA PHE A 356 27.83 -10.36 -3.96
C PHE A 356 28.80 -9.51 -3.13
N ALA A 357 28.57 -9.36 -1.84
CA ALA A 357 29.46 -8.61 -0.96
C ALA A 357 30.85 -9.25 -0.85
N ALA A 358 30.94 -10.59 -0.93
CA ALA A 358 32.22 -11.29 -0.93
C ALA A 358 33.06 -11.05 -2.21
N ASN A 359 32.41 -10.75 -3.35
CA ASN A 359 33.08 -10.47 -4.62
C ASN A 359 32.23 -9.55 -5.52
N PRO A 360 32.19 -8.22 -5.26
CA PRO A 360 31.32 -7.29 -5.93
C PRO A 360 31.59 -7.11 -7.45
N THR A 361 32.74 -7.60 -7.94
CA THR A 361 33.16 -7.45 -9.35
C THR A 361 32.93 -8.70 -10.18
N SER A 362 32.47 -9.81 -9.61
CA SER A 362 32.26 -11.05 -10.36
C SER A 362 31.08 -10.90 -11.31
N LYS A 363 31.34 -10.96 -12.62
CA LYS A 363 30.30 -11.25 -13.60
C LYS A 363 29.68 -12.59 -13.20
N ALA A 364 28.34 -12.70 -13.27
CA ALA A 364 27.67 -13.99 -13.06
C ALA A 364 28.29 -15.04 -13.97
N SER A 365 28.96 -16.03 -13.39
CA SER A 365 29.50 -17.21 -14.09
C SER A 365 28.37 -18.16 -14.46
#